data_ae0ebb84796613443034fe0bba889b66
#
_entry.id   ae0ebb84796613443034fe0bba889b66
#
_cell.length_a   1.000
_cell.length_b   1.000
_cell.length_c   1.000
_cell.angle_alpha   90.00
_cell.angle_beta   90.00
_cell.angle_gamma   90.00
#
_symmetry.space_group_name_H-M   'P 1'
#
loop_
_entity.id
_entity.type
_entity.pdbx_description
1 polymer ?
#
loop_
_entity_poly.entity_id
_entity_poly.type
_entity_poly.pdbx_seq_one_letter_code
_entity_poly.pdbx_strand_id
1 'polypeptide(L)'
;MASDIEVDSLGELKRDLSKIYDKLNKKGLVKFLRPGAQKFRKAILQRVPVRTGALKRSLKVRVGKGKKDDPKATIYVSFSGKTAKNREGKMIPPFYGYFLENGTVVGQKNRKHRRTTIEQRLARGGRIGIQPRPFVWPAFEATYQQAADVILKNIEKSL
;
A
#
# COMPACT_ATOMS: atom_id res chain seq x y z
N MET A 1 28.87 10.72 -47.40
CA MET A 1 29.35 10.76 -45.99
C MET A 1 28.33 11.35 -44.99
N ALA A 2 27.30 12.09 -45.39
CA ALA A 2 26.30 12.61 -44.45
C ALA A 2 25.20 11.59 -44.12
N SER A 3 24.90 10.62 -44.99
CA SER A 3 23.82 9.62 -44.79
C SER A 3 24.13 8.52 -43.77
N ASP A 4 25.42 8.19 -43.59
CA ASP A 4 25.81 7.09 -42.68
C ASP A 4 25.77 7.51 -41.21
N ILE A 5 25.97 8.81 -40.93
CA ILE A 5 25.92 9.36 -39.56
C ILE A 5 24.45 9.46 -39.05
N GLU A 6 23.49 9.79 -39.93
CA GLU A 6 22.08 9.86 -39.58
C GLU A 6 21.47 8.48 -39.27
N VAL A 7 21.88 7.44 -39.98
CA VAL A 7 21.36 6.08 -39.77
C VAL A 7 21.84 5.50 -38.44
N ASP A 8 23.08 5.79 -38.03
CA ASP A 8 23.64 5.30 -36.77
C ASP A 8 23.00 6.00 -35.57
N SER A 9 22.75 7.31 -35.64
CA SER A 9 22.05 8.07 -34.59
C SER A 9 20.59 7.63 -34.38
N LEU A 10 19.88 7.28 -35.45
CA LEU A 10 18.52 6.72 -35.37
C LEU A 10 18.49 5.32 -34.73
N GLY A 11 19.52 4.52 -34.99
CA GLY A 11 19.70 3.21 -34.37
C GLY A 11 19.93 3.31 -32.86
N GLU A 12 20.75 4.24 -32.42
CA GLU A 12 21.01 4.52 -31.00
C GLU A 12 19.78 5.08 -30.31
N LEU A 13 19.09 6.06 -30.91
CA LEU A 13 17.84 6.62 -30.37
C LEU A 13 16.78 5.54 -30.20
N LYS A 14 16.62 4.64 -31.16
CA LYS A 14 15.66 3.53 -31.07
C LYS A 14 16.01 2.55 -29.95
N ARG A 15 17.29 2.26 -29.73
CA ARG A 15 17.76 1.43 -28.61
C ARG A 15 17.49 2.11 -27.27
N ASP A 16 17.72 3.41 -27.15
CA ASP A 16 17.52 4.13 -25.90
C ASP A 16 16.02 4.29 -25.58
N LEU A 17 15.19 4.56 -26.59
CA LEU A 17 13.73 4.54 -26.44
C LEU A 17 13.22 3.16 -26.00
N SER A 18 13.77 2.08 -26.55
CA SER A 18 13.42 0.72 -26.11
C SER A 18 13.80 0.47 -24.66
N LYS A 19 15.00 0.88 -24.22
CA LYS A 19 15.43 0.78 -22.82
C LYS A 19 14.52 1.56 -21.87
N ILE A 20 14.13 2.78 -22.26
CA ILE A 20 13.18 3.61 -21.50
C ILE A 20 11.82 2.92 -21.42
N TYR A 21 11.30 2.41 -22.53
CA TYR A 21 10.05 1.67 -22.58
C TYR A 21 10.07 0.45 -21.66
N ASP A 22 11.14 -0.33 -21.67
CA ASP A 22 11.32 -1.49 -20.80
C ASP A 22 11.39 -1.11 -19.31
N LYS A 23 11.99 0.03 -18.99
CA LYS A 23 12.01 0.58 -17.62
C LYS A 23 10.62 1.06 -17.17
N LEU A 24 9.83 1.62 -18.08
CA LEU A 24 8.48 2.12 -17.81
C LEU A 24 7.40 1.03 -17.86
N ASN A 25 7.75 -0.20 -18.21
CA ASN A 25 6.80 -1.31 -18.11
C ASN A 25 6.43 -1.56 -16.64
N LYS A 26 5.34 -2.31 -16.41
CA LYS A 26 4.81 -2.61 -15.08
C LYS A 26 5.86 -3.16 -14.11
N LYS A 27 6.78 -4.01 -14.58
CA LYS A 27 7.84 -4.58 -13.74
C LYS A 27 8.87 -3.53 -13.33
N GLY A 28 9.25 -2.64 -14.24
CA GLY A 28 10.14 -1.51 -13.97
C GLY A 28 9.52 -0.53 -12.96
N LEU A 29 8.28 -0.12 -13.20
CA LEU A 29 7.55 0.77 -12.28
C LEU A 29 7.44 0.18 -10.87
N VAL A 30 7.19 -1.13 -10.73
CA VAL A 30 7.16 -1.81 -9.43
C VAL A 30 8.51 -1.74 -8.73
N LYS A 31 9.64 -1.85 -9.46
CA LYS A 31 10.97 -1.71 -8.86
C LYS A 31 11.18 -0.33 -8.25
N PHE A 32 10.70 0.73 -8.90
CA PHE A 32 10.81 2.10 -8.40
C PHE A 32 9.91 2.37 -7.21
N LEU A 33 8.67 1.88 -7.23
CA LEU A 33 7.69 2.11 -6.18
C LEU A 33 7.95 1.27 -4.91
N ARG A 34 8.55 0.09 -5.03
CA ARG A 34 8.73 -0.85 -3.91
C ARG A 34 9.52 -0.27 -2.73
N PRO A 35 10.63 0.46 -2.91
CA PRO A 35 11.36 1.06 -1.80
C PRO A 35 10.53 2.08 -1.00
N GLY A 36 9.74 2.93 -1.69
CA GLY A 36 8.80 3.84 -1.02
C GLY A 36 7.75 3.09 -0.19
N ALA A 37 7.15 2.04 -0.75
CA ALA A 37 6.20 1.19 -0.02
C ALA A 37 6.84 0.49 1.19
N GLN A 38 8.12 0.13 1.14
CA GLN A 38 8.86 -0.42 2.29
C GLN A 38 9.08 0.63 3.39
N LYS A 39 9.26 1.90 3.05
CA LYS A 39 9.32 3.00 4.03
C LYS A 39 8.00 3.08 4.79
N PHE A 40 6.85 3.13 4.09
CA PHE A 40 5.53 3.09 4.74
C PHE A 40 5.35 1.86 5.61
N ARG A 41 5.71 0.68 5.11
CA ARG A 41 5.62 -0.54 5.89
C ARG A 41 6.41 -0.44 7.19
N LYS A 42 7.65 0.07 7.16
CA LYS A 42 8.47 0.26 8.37
C LYS A 42 7.81 1.23 9.35
N ALA A 43 7.31 2.37 8.88
CA ALA A 43 6.66 3.36 9.72
C ALA A 43 5.38 2.84 10.39
N ILE A 44 4.57 2.07 9.66
CA ILE A 44 3.39 1.41 10.22
C ILE A 44 3.81 0.38 11.27
N LEU A 45 4.83 -0.46 11.00
CA LEU A 45 5.31 -1.48 11.94
C LEU A 45 5.80 -0.93 13.28
N GLN A 46 6.28 0.30 13.30
CA GLN A 46 6.69 0.99 14.54
C GLN A 46 5.50 1.43 15.40
N ARG A 47 4.35 1.70 14.76
CA ARG A 47 3.15 2.23 15.40
C ARG A 47 2.05 1.19 15.66
N VAL A 48 2.13 0.02 15.02
CA VAL A 48 1.15 -1.06 15.16
C VAL A 48 1.05 -1.51 16.61
N PRO A 49 -0.15 -1.50 17.22
CA PRO A 49 -0.36 -2.04 18.57
C PRO A 49 -0.03 -3.54 18.62
N VAL A 50 0.79 -3.93 19.57
CA VAL A 50 1.28 -5.32 19.70
C VAL A 50 0.67 -5.98 20.91
N ARG A 51 -0.23 -6.94 20.70
CA ARG A 51 -0.71 -7.88 21.72
C ARG A 51 -0.13 -9.28 21.50
N THR A 52 -0.36 -9.84 20.31
CA THR A 52 0.12 -11.19 19.93
C THR A 52 1.11 -11.15 18.79
N GLY A 53 1.42 -9.95 18.28
CA GLY A 53 2.24 -9.75 17.09
C GLY A 53 1.60 -10.20 15.77
N ALA A 54 0.39 -10.77 15.79
CA ALA A 54 -0.28 -11.28 14.60
C ALA A 54 -0.53 -10.18 13.55
N LEU A 55 -0.98 -9.00 13.97
CA LEU A 55 -1.19 -7.85 13.10
C LEU A 55 0.14 -7.39 12.47
N LYS A 56 1.19 -7.29 13.28
CA LYS A 56 2.53 -6.92 12.82
C LYS A 56 3.08 -7.89 11.78
N ARG A 57 2.93 -9.20 11.98
CA ARG A 57 3.35 -10.24 11.02
C ARG A 57 2.54 -10.25 9.73
N SER A 58 1.30 -9.77 9.77
CA SER A 58 0.41 -9.75 8.60
C SER A 58 0.64 -8.57 7.65
N LEU A 59 1.37 -7.53 8.08
CA LEU A 59 1.62 -6.36 7.25
C LEU A 59 2.61 -6.69 6.13
N LYS A 60 2.14 -6.67 4.90
CA LYS A 60 2.90 -7.03 3.69
C LYS A 60 2.79 -5.96 2.62
N VAL A 61 3.86 -5.85 1.83
CA VAL A 61 3.87 -5.07 0.58
C VAL A 61 3.50 -6.02 -0.56
N ARG A 62 2.46 -5.69 -1.29
CA ARG A 62 1.94 -6.49 -2.42
C ARG A 62 1.84 -5.65 -3.67
N VAL A 63 2.13 -6.27 -4.80
CA VAL A 63 1.91 -5.67 -6.12
C VAL A 63 0.46 -5.93 -6.54
N GLY A 64 -0.21 -4.90 -7.03
CA GLY A 64 -1.56 -4.99 -7.55
C GLY A 64 -1.64 -5.88 -8.80
N LYS A 65 -2.70 -6.65 -8.89
CA LYS A 65 -3.06 -7.38 -10.11
C LYS A 65 -3.63 -6.36 -11.10
N GLY A 66 -2.86 -5.92 -12.07
CA GLY A 66 -3.34 -5.14 -13.21
C GLY A 66 -3.31 -6.00 -14.46
N LYS A 67 -3.92 -5.54 -15.56
CA LYS A 67 -3.78 -6.17 -16.87
C LYS A 67 -2.30 -6.18 -17.27
N LYS A 68 -1.88 -7.18 -18.06
CA LYS A 68 -0.49 -7.37 -18.45
C LYS A 68 0.06 -6.17 -19.23
N ASP A 69 -0.79 -5.57 -20.05
CA ASP A 69 -0.46 -4.47 -20.95
C ASP A 69 -0.83 -3.08 -20.37
N ASP A 70 -1.29 -3.01 -19.10
CA ASP A 70 -1.58 -1.74 -18.44
C ASP A 70 -0.26 -1.12 -17.92
N PRO A 71 0.12 0.09 -18.38
CA PRO A 71 1.33 0.77 -17.93
C PRO A 71 1.28 1.21 -16.47
N LYS A 72 0.16 0.95 -15.77
CA LYS A 72 -0.02 1.32 -14.37
C LYS A 72 0.55 0.26 -13.43
N ALA A 73 1.35 0.69 -12.46
CA ALA A 73 1.81 -0.13 -11.35
C ALA A 73 1.16 0.36 -10.05
N THR A 74 0.58 -0.57 -9.30
CA THR A 74 0.02 -0.27 -7.98
C THR A 74 0.68 -1.16 -6.94
N ILE A 75 1.11 -0.57 -5.83
CA ILE A 75 1.63 -1.31 -4.68
C ILE A 75 0.74 -1.06 -3.48
N TYR A 76 0.34 -2.12 -2.83
CA TYR A 76 -0.46 -2.09 -1.60
C TYR A 76 0.40 -2.42 -0.40
N VAL A 77 0.29 -1.62 0.65
CA VAL A 77 0.74 -1.98 2.00
C VAL A 77 -0.50 -2.39 2.78
N SER A 78 -0.65 -3.66 3.04
CA SER A 78 -1.90 -4.20 3.59
C SER A 78 -1.67 -5.31 4.60
N PHE A 79 -2.62 -5.47 5.51
CA PHE A 79 -2.67 -6.61 6.41
C PHE A 79 -3.21 -7.83 5.66
N SER A 80 -2.40 -8.88 5.57
CA SER A 80 -2.74 -10.05 4.78
C SER A 80 -2.12 -11.33 5.33
N GLY A 81 -2.77 -12.43 5.03
CA GLY A 81 -2.36 -13.75 5.52
C GLY A 81 -3.07 -14.14 6.81
N LYS A 82 -3.08 -15.43 7.08
CA LYS A 82 -3.70 -16.03 8.26
C LYS A 82 -2.66 -16.07 9.39
N THR A 83 -2.57 -14.99 10.17
CA THR A 83 -1.54 -14.81 11.21
C THR A 83 -2.10 -14.74 12.64
N ALA A 84 -3.41 -14.73 12.78
CA ALA A 84 -4.11 -14.79 14.07
C ALA A 84 -4.81 -16.13 14.23
N LYS A 85 -4.97 -16.58 15.48
CA LYS A 85 -5.81 -17.74 15.83
C LYS A 85 -7.15 -17.24 16.36
N ASN A 86 -8.25 -17.85 15.92
CA ASN A 86 -9.57 -17.64 16.54
C ASN A 86 -9.67 -18.45 17.85
N ARG A 87 -10.84 -18.39 18.51
CA ARG A 87 -11.08 -19.12 19.75
C ARG A 87 -10.98 -20.64 19.58
N GLU A 88 -11.25 -21.14 18.38
CA GLU A 88 -11.18 -22.57 18.01
C GLU A 88 -9.77 -22.99 17.54
N GLY A 89 -8.76 -22.12 17.67
CA GLY A 89 -7.39 -22.40 17.25
C GLY A 89 -7.14 -22.25 15.74
N LYS A 90 -8.17 -21.98 14.92
CA LYS A 90 -8.06 -21.83 13.47
C LYS A 90 -7.34 -20.54 13.10
N MET A 91 -6.40 -20.63 12.17
CA MET A 91 -5.67 -19.47 11.65
C MET A 91 -6.58 -18.60 10.79
N ILE A 92 -6.70 -17.33 11.15
CA ILE A 92 -7.54 -16.33 10.48
C ILE A 92 -6.71 -15.09 10.09
N PRO A 93 -7.15 -14.31 9.09
CA PRO A 93 -6.58 -13.00 8.85
C PRO A 93 -6.84 -12.06 10.03
N PRO A 94 -5.89 -11.18 10.39
CA PRO A 94 -6.08 -10.21 11.46
C PRO A 94 -6.91 -9.00 10.98
N PHE A 95 -8.20 -9.24 10.72
CA PHE A 95 -9.17 -8.23 10.27
C PHE A 95 -9.40 -7.10 11.28
N TYR A 96 -9.03 -7.32 12.54
CA TYR A 96 -9.21 -6.34 13.62
C TYR A 96 -8.34 -5.09 13.46
N GLY A 97 -7.34 -5.08 12.57
CA GLY A 97 -6.53 -3.89 12.28
C GLY A 97 -7.37 -2.70 11.81
N TYR A 98 -8.40 -2.94 11.01
CA TYR A 98 -9.34 -1.92 10.59
C TYR A 98 -10.12 -1.33 11.78
N PHE A 99 -10.55 -2.17 12.72
CA PHE A 99 -11.28 -1.74 13.91
C PHE A 99 -10.40 -0.98 14.91
N LEU A 100 -9.12 -1.31 14.98
CA LEU A 100 -8.16 -0.55 15.78
C LEU A 100 -7.90 0.84 15.19
N GLU A 101 -7.74 0.94 13.88
CA GLU A 101 -7.51 2.21 13.18
C GLU A 101 -8.71 3.16 13.33
N ASN A 102 -9.90 2.66 13.03
CA ASN A 102 -11.10 3.48 12.90
C ASN A 102 -12.03 3.42 14.10
N GLY A 103 -11.80 2.51 15.03
CA GLY A 103 -12.74 2.24 16.13
C GLY A 103 -13.97 1.45 15.68
N THR A 104 -14.85 1.16 16.63
CA THR A 104 -16.14 0.51 16.37
C THR A 104 -17.26 1.14 17.19
N VAL A 105 -18.47 1.10 16.64
CA VAL A 105 -19.69 1.46 17.34
C VAL A 105 -20.57 0.24 17.47
N VAL A 106 -21.03 -0.05 18.66
CA VAL A 106 -21.91 -1.17 19.02
C VAL A 106 -23.28 -0.67 19.47
N GLY A 107 -24.28 -1.55 19.55
CA GLY A 107 -25.61 -1.23 20.10
C GLY A 107 -26.62 -0.68 19.08
N GLN A 108 -26.32 -0.72 17.78
CA GLN A 108 -27.31 -0.35 16.77
C GLN A 108 -28.25 -1.52 16.42
N LYS A 109 -29.56 -1.28 16.51
CA LYS A 109 -30.58 -2.28 16.15
C LYS A 109 -30.74 -2.50 14.64
N ASN A 110 -30.32 -1.56 13.77
CA ASN A 110 -30.50 -1.63 12.32
C ASN A 110 -29.20 -1.79 11.55
N ARG A 111 -28.95 -3.00 11.03
CA ARG A 111 -27.77 -3.35 10.20
C ARG A 111 -27.89 -2.92 8.73
N LYS A 112 -28.99 -2.28 8.31
CA LYS A 112 -29.26 -2.01 6.89
C LYS A 112 -28.33 -0.99 6.20
N HIS A 113 -27.57 -0.18 6.95
CA HIS A 113 -26.71 0.85 6.37
C HIS A 113 -25.23 0.55 6.59
N ARG A 114 -24.61 -0.20 5.69
CA ARG A 114 -23.16 -0.56 5.73
C ARG A 114 -22.20 0.61 5.54
N ARG A 115 -22.68 1.78 5.08
CA ARG A 115 -21.84 2.94 4.72
C ARG A 115 -22.00 4.15 5.65
N THR A 116 -22.46 3.94 6.88
CA THR A 116 -22.58 5.04 7.84
C THR A 116 -21.26 5.30 8.57
N THR A 117 -20.92 6.57 8.76
CA THR A 117 -19.77 6.99 9.56
C THR A 117 -19.96 6.65 11.04
N ILE A 118 -18.87 6.67 11.82
CA ILE A 118 -18.93 6.45 13.28
C ILE A 118 -19.83 7.49 13.93
N GLU A 119 -19.71 8.74 13.54
CA GLU A 119 -20.53 9.86 14.04
C GLU A 119 -22.02 9.64 13.79
N GLN A 120 -22.41 9.25 12.57
CA GLN A 120 -23.79 8.93 12.23
C GLN A 120 -24.32 7.74 13.03
N ARG A 121 -23.46 6.79 13.38
CA ARG A 121 -23.83 5.64 14.22
C ARG A 121 -24.01 6.03 15.68
N LEU A 122 -23.18 6.91 16.19
CA LEU A 122 -23.32 7.47 17.55
C LEU A 122 -24.59 8.31 17.68
N ALA A 123 -24.87 9.18 16.70
CA ALA A 123 -26.10 9.98 16.66
C ALA A 123 -27.39 9.13 16.65
N ARG A 124 -27.32 7.87 16.23
CA ARG A 124 -28.45 6.91 16.25
C ARG A 124 -28.50 6.04 17.53
N GLY A 125 -27.87 6.48 18.61
CA GLY A 125 -27.87 5.77 19.89
C GLY A 125 -26.86 4.61 19.99
N GLY A 126 -25.89 4.54 19.09
CA GLY A 126 -24.76 3.63 19.24
C GLY A 126 -23.78 4.14 20.30
N ARG A 127 -23.03 3.22 20.90
CA ARG A 127 -21.93 3.54 21.83
C ARG A 127 -20.60 3.07 21.27
N ILE A 128 -19.52 3.73 21.66
CA ILE A 128 -18.17 3.31 21.28
C ILE A 128 -17.87 1.94 21.87
N GLY A 129 -17.57 0.98 21.01
CA GLY A 129 -17.14 -0.37 21.41
C GLY A 129 -15.62 -0.46 21.54
N ILE A 130 -14.91 -0.05 20.48
CA ILE A 130 -13.44 0.04 20.47
C ILE A 130 -13.10 1.49 20.16
N GLN A 131 -12.34 2.13 21.02
CA GLN A 131 -11.81 3.46 20.72
C GLN A 131 -10.83 3.39 19.55
N PRO A 132 -10.87 4.36 18.60
CA PRO A 132 -9.92 4.43 17.52
C PRO A 132 -8.50 4.66 18.08
N ARG A 133 -7.55 3.92 17.55
CA ARG A 133 -6.11 4.09 17.81
C ARG A 133 -5.42 4.11 16.46
N PRO A 134 -5.42 5.25 15.73
CA PRO A 134 -4.87 5.33 14.40
C PRO A 134 -3.35 5.12 14.44
N PHE A 135 -2.85 4.27 13.56
CA PHE A 135 -1.44 3.97 13.41
C PHE A 135 -1.00 3.93 11.94
N VAL A 136 -1.94 3.72 11.01
CA VAL A 136 -1.66 3.73 9.57
C VAL A 136 -1.58 5.16 9.06
N TRP A 137 -2.59 5.98 9.37
CA TRP A 137 -2.65 7.36 8.89
C TRP A 137 -1.49 8.23 9.42
N PRO A 138 -1.17 8.25 10.73
CA PRO A 138 -0.01 8.98 11.23
C PRO A 138 1.33 8.46 10.70
N ALA A 139 1.42 7.16 10.36
CA ALA A 139 2.60 6.62 9.71
C ALA A 139 2.74 7.14 8.28
N PHE A 140 1.64 7.27 7.56
CA PHE A 140 1.61 7.83 6.21
C PHE A 140 2.05 9.30 6.24
N GLU A 141 1.43 10.15 7.04
CA GLU A 141 1.76 11.57 7.15
C GLU A 141 3.23 11.82 7.49
N ALA A 142 3.79 11.01 8.42
CA ALA A 142 5.17 11.16 8.84
C ALA A 142 6.21 10.70 7.78
N THR A 143 5.81 9.95 6.76
CA THR A 143 6.78 9.31 5.85
C THR A 143 6.51 9.49 4.36
N TYR A 144 5.39 10.12 3.97
CA TYR A 144 5.02 10.19 2.56
C TYR A 144 6.05 10.96 1.72
N GLN A 145 6.59 12.07 2.22
CA GLN A 145 7.62 12.85 1.53
C GLN A 145 8.90 12.03 1.35
N GLN A 146 9.39 11.43 2.43
CA GLN A 146 10.59 10.57 2.37
C GLN A 146 10.41 9.36 1.44
N ALA A 147 9.21 8.82 1.36
CA ALA A 147 8.90 7.72 0.45
C ALA A 147 8.89 8.20 -1.01
N ALA A 148 8.33 9.39 -1.26
CA ALA A 148 8.35 10.02 -2.58
C ALA A 148 9.78 10.32 -3.04
N ASP A 149 10.62 10.91 -2.18
CA ASP A 149 12.04 11.21 -2.48
C ASP A 149 12.82 9.95 -2.85
N VAL A 150 12.59 8.85 -2.12
CA VAL A 150 13.24 7.57 -2.43
C VAL A 150 12.80 7.03 -3.79
N ILE A 151 11.53 7.19 -4.15
CA ILE A 151 11.01 6.76 -5.45
C ILE A 151 11.65 7.60 -6.56
N LEU A 152 11.66 8.94 -6.41
CA LEU A 152 12.24 9.86 -7.39
C LEU A 152 13.72 9.57 -7.62
N LYS A 153 14.52 9.46 -6.55
CA LYS A 153 15.95 9.10 -6.64
C LYS A 153 16.20 7.77 -7.35
N ASN A 154 15.30 6.79 -7.21
CA ASN A 154 15.43 5.52 -7.93
C ASN A 154 15.08 5.64 -9.40
N ILE A 155 14.16 6.51 -9.76
CA ILE A 155 13.83 6.81 -11.16
C ILE A 155 15.02 7.54 -11.82
N GLU A 156 15.51 8.60 -11.18
CA GLU A 156 16.67 9.39 -11.67
C GLU A 156 17.90 8.54 -11.92
N LYS A 157 18.23 7.62 -11.01
CA LYS A 157 19.38 6.70 -11.17
C LYS A 157 19.20 5.68 -12.28
N SER A 158 18.01 5.51 -12.78
CA SER A 158 17.70 4.50 -13.79
C SER A 158 17.49 5.06 -15.19
N LEU A 159 17.29 6.38 -15.30
CA LEU A 159 17.28 7.11 -16.57
C LEU A 159 18.69 7.40 -17.03
#